data_99c698751a9b62d7f0f282deb80647f7
#
_entry.id   99c698751a9b62d7f0f282deb80647f7
#
_cell.length_a   1.000
_cell.length_b   1.000
_cell.length_c   1.000
_cell.angle_alpha   90.00
_cell.angle_beta   90.00
_cell.angle_gamma   90.00
#
_symmetry.space_group_name_H-M   'P 1'
#
loop_
_entity.id
_entity.type
_entity.pdbx_description
1 polymer ?
#
loop_
_entity_poly.entity_id
_entity_poly.type
_entity_poly.pdbx_seq_one_letter_code
_entity_poly.pdbx_strand_id
1 'polypeptide(L)'
;MTAVPQDLDPDGGPPLSIPLRHFVAALGFLLAGSALGVADTFGVTPGLARLAHVHLLLVGFVCLTIAGAMTQFVPVWSGTTLHSRRLARVQLWLLVVGLAGFVTGLLTGRLVVLPLFGGLLLAGFWTLAYNVGRTLDRPLDVTERHFAAALAFFVVLTTLGVALAVGFVSPVFGGALSRSNVVGAHVTLAVFGAVLTTVFGALYQLVPMFGQTDLDGLDRRLQRAETVVYPLGVAVLALGRLLANGPLARFGAVLLLAGVFAFLVVLGRRLHDARADPTPMLVRYALLAPAALVWALVTLPAWLRDPLAPAVRFGAPGTTHLLAMVLVLVLVGTLYHVVPFLVWVHRYSDRLGLEDVPMIDDLYDDRLATADLVLVAGGGACLVIGEWAGWNPAVRLGGVGLALGVAVVAANLSLVVWRHAPEALRRRPAVTAGGE
;
A
#
# COMPACT_ATOMS: atom_id res chain seq x y z
N MET A 1 1.90 -19.65 -20.48
CA MET A 1 3.33 -19.31 -20.59
C MET A 1 3.45 -17.82 -20.36
N THR A 2 3.90 -17.40 -19.18
CA THR A 2 4.20 -16.00 -18.88
C THR A 2 5.38 -15.56 -19.75
N ALA A 3 5.16 -14.59 -20.65
CA ALA A 3 6.23 -14.06 -21.48
C ALA A 3 7.27 -13.37 -20.58
N VAL A 4 8.44 -13.96 -20.45
CA VAL A 4 9.60 -13.32 -19.82
C VAL A 4 10.13 -12.29 -20.82
N PRO A 5 10.23 -10.99 -20.46
CA PRO A 5 10.85 -9.99 -21.33
C PRO A 5 12.30 -10.40 -21.63
N GLN A 6 12.68 -10.44 -22.91
CA GLN A 6 14.00 -10.93 -23.37
C GLN A 6 15.20 -10.01 -23.01
N ASP A 7 14.93 -8.79 -22.46
CA ASP A 7 15.97 -7.77 -22.17
C ASP A 7 16.07 -7.43 -20.66
N LEU A 8 15.86 -8.41 -19.77
CA LEU A 8 16.09 -8.19 -18.34
C LEU A 8 17.60 -8.20 -18.05
N ASP A 9 18.18 -7.02 -17.85
CA ASP A 9 19.52 -6.88 -17.28
C ASP A 9 19.46 -7.11 -15.77
N PRO A 10 19.92 -8.27 -15.24
CA PRO A 10 19.89 -8.57 -13.81
C PRO A 10 20.75 -7.59 -12.98
N ASP A 11 21.73 -6.95 -13.58
CA ASP A 11 22.65 -6.02 -12.93
C ASP A 11 22.20 -4.55 -13.01
N GLY A 12 21.25 -4.21 -13.89
CA GLY A 12 20.73 -2.84 -14.08
C GLY A 12 19.83 -2.37 -12.94
N GLY A 13 19.21 -3.29 -12.17
CA GLY A 13 18.32 -3.00 -11.07
C GLY A 13 18.99 -2.79 -9.71
N PRO A 14 18.25 -2.30 -8.69
CA PRO A 14 18.72 -2.28 -7.32
C PRO A 14 18.96 -3.71 -6.79
N PRO A 15 19.93 -3.92 -5.87
CA PRO A 15 20.13 -5.23 -5.27
C PRO A 15 18.85 -5.79 -4.66
N LEU A 16 18.51 -7.05 -4.97
CA LEU A 16 17.32 -7.78 -4.49
C LEU A 16 17.10 -7.66 -2.98
N SER A 17 18.17 -7.53 -2.21
CA SER A 17 18.10 -7.37 -0.75
C SER A 17 17.35 -6.11 -0.30
N ILE A 18 17.25 -5.07 -1.12
CA ILE A 18 16.56 -3.83 -0.77
C ILE A 18 15.05 -4.06 -0.76
N PRO A 19 14.37 -4.41 -1.88
CA PRO A 19 12.93 -4.60 -1.87
C PRO A 19 12.49 -5.76 -0.97
N LEU A 20 13.21 -6.89 -0.94
CA LEU A 20 12.82 -8.02 -0.11
C LEU A 20 12.82 -7.70 1.39
N ARG A 21 13.77 -6.90 1.89
CA ARG A 21 13.77 -6.47 3.30
C ARG A 21 12.58 -5.58 3.62
N HIS A 22 12.15 -4.72 2.70
CA HIS A 22 10.93 -3.94 2.86
C HIS A 22 9.70 -4.86 2.94
N PHE A 23 9.58 -5.83 2.03
CA PHE A 23 8.43 -6.74 2.00
C PHE A 23 8.37 -7.65 3.24
N VAL A 24 9.50 -8.20 3.69
CA VAL A 24 9.53 -9.03 4.90
C VAL A 24 9.16 -8.20 6.14
N ALA A 25 9.68 -6.97 6.28
CA ALA A 25 9.30 -6.09 7.37
C ALA A 25 7.81 -5.70 7.29
N ALA A 26 7.30 -5.44 6.09
CA ALA A 26 5.89 -5.13 5.85
C ALA A 26 4.97 -6.30 6.25
N LEU A 27 5.32 -7.54 5.91
CA LEU A 27 4.58 -8.72 6.35
C LEU A 27 4.60 -8.88 7.88
N GLY A 28 5.71 -8.57 8.54
CA GLY A 28 5.79 -8.56 10.00
C GLY A 28 4.83 -7.54 10.62
N PHE A 29 4.74 -6.33 10.08
CA PHE A 29 3.79 -5.32 10.53
C PHE A 29 2.34 -5.68 10.19
N LEU A 30 2.09 -6.34 9.08
CA LEU A 30 0.77 -6.86 8.72
C LEU A 30 0.27 -7.87 9.76
N LEU A 31 1.12 -8.81 10.18
CA LEU A 31 0.80 -9.78 11.23
C LEU A 31 0.55 -9.10 12.58
N ALA A 32 1.42 -8.20 12.99
CA ALA A 32 1.27 -7.46 14.24
C ALA A 32 -0.01 -6.60 14.24
N GLY A 33 -0.27 -5.90 13.13
CA GLY A 33 -1.48 -5.09 12.96
C GLY A 33 -2.75 -5.93 13.00
N SER A 34 -2.78 -7.06 12.30
CA SER A 34 -3.93 -7.96 12.27
C SER A 34 -4.21 -8.57 13.65
N ALA A 35 -3.16 -9.02 14.35
CA ALA A 35 -3.28 -9.52 15.72
C ALA A 35 -3.84 -8.47 16.69
N LEU A 36 -3.34 -7.22 16.59
CA LEU A 36 -3.84 -6.11 17.40
C LEU A 36 -5.31 -5.78 17.08
N GLY A 37 -5.71 -5.81 15.80
CA GLY A 37 -7.10 -5.61 15.37
C GLY A 37 -8.02 -6.68 15.93
N VAL A 38 -7.63 -7.96 15.87
CA VAL A 38 -8.39 -9.05 16.51
C VAL A 38 -8.52 -8.80 18.00
N ALA A 39 -7.41 -8.53 18.72
CA ALA A 39 -7.45 -8.25 20.15
C ALA A 39 -8.39 -7.08 20.51
N ASP A 40 -8.43 -6.02 19.67
CA ASP A 40 -9.34 -4.88 19.87
C ASP A 40 -10.81 -5.29 19.76
N THR A 41 -11.18 -6.23 18.87
CA THR A 41 -12.57 -6.73 18.78
C THR A 41 -13.03 -7.49 20.03
N PHE A 42 -12.08 -8.02 20.81
CA PHE A 42 -12.36 -8.67 22.10
C PHE A 42 -12.24 -7.71 23.31
N GLY A 43 -11.88 -6.45 23.09
CA GLY A 43 -11.76 -5.43 24.13
C GLY A 43 -10.59 -5.64 25.11
N VAL A 44 -9.54 -6.34 24.68
CA VAL A 44 -8.37 -6.68 25.52
C VAL A 44 -7.13 -5.83 25.22
N THR A 45 -7.30 -4.73 24.52
CA THR A 45 -6.19 -3.88 24.06
C THR A 45 -5.96 -2.67 24.97
N PRO A 46 -4.69 -2.29 25.23
CA PRO A 46 -4.35 -1.11 26.03
C PRO A 46 -4.23 0.16 25.18
N GLY A 47 -4.27 1.31 25.84
CA GLY A 47 -3.89 2.59 25.27
C GLY A 47 -4.72 3.02 24.03
N LEU A 48 -4.03 3.53 23.02
CA LEU A 48 -4.60 3.95 21.75
C LEU A 48 -4.47 2.85 20.68
N ALA A 49 -4.92 1.63 21.01
CA ALA A 49 -4.74 0.44 20.18
C ALA A 49 -5.33 0.58 18.76
N ARG A 50 -6.49 1.20 18.60
CA ARG A 50 -7.07 1.46 17.26
C ARG A 50 -6.16 2.32 16.39
N LEU A 51 -5.56 3.35 16.97
CA LEU A 51 -4.63 4.21 16.26
C LEU A 51 -3.34 3.45 15.92
N ALA A 52 -2.83 2.64 16.85
CA ALA A 52 -1.69 1.76 16.63
C ALA A 52 -1.95 0.72 15.52
N HIS A 53 -3.12 0.06 15.54
CA HIS A 53 -3.57 -0.89 14.51
C HIS A 53 -3.57 -0.26 13.11
N VAL A 54 -4.19 0.91 12.96
CA VAL A 54 -4.24 1.62 11.68
C VAL A 54 -2.83 1.97 11.18
N HIS A 55 -1.92 2.41 12.05
CA HIS A 55 -0.55 2.73 11.65
C HIS A 55 0.27 1.47 11.30
N LEU A 56 0.09 0.36 12.03
CA LEU A 56 0.73 -0.91 11.67
C LEU A 56 0.30 -1.38 10.28
N LEU A 57 -0.99 -1.26 9.95
CA LEU A 57 -1.49 -1.68 8.64
C LEU A 57 -1.13 -0.68 7.53
N LEU A 58 -1.45 0.62 7.70
CA LEU A 58 -1.23 1.58 6.62
C LEU A 58 0.25 1.95 6.46
N VAL A 59 0.95 2.27 7.54
CA VAL A 59 2.37 2.66 7.44
C VAL A 59 3.25 1.43 7.36
N GLY A 60 3.01 0.44 8.24
CA GLY A 60 3.86 -0.75 8.36
C GLY A 60 3.70 -1.73 7.20
N PHE A 61 2.47 -2.04 6.79
CA PHE A 61 2.26 -2.96 5.66
C PHE A 61 2.19 -2.22 4.34
N VAL A 62 1.21 -1.31 4.18
CA VAL A 62 0.92 -0.70 2.87
C VAL A 62 2.07 0.20 2.41
N CYS A 63 2.43 1.22 3.20
CA CYS A 63 3.43 2.20 2.76
C CYS A 63 4.84 1.62 2.69
N LEU A 64 5.19 0.66 3.56
CA LEU A 64 6.50 0.00 3.50
C LEU A 64 6.61 -0.93 2.28
N THR A 65 5.53 -1.62 1.90
CA THR A 65 5.44 -2.38 0.63
C THR A 65 5.60 -1.43 -0.57
N ILE A 66 4.89 -0.31 -0.58
CA ILE A 66 5.01 0.73 -1.62
C ILE A 66 6.46 1.24 -1.71
N ALA A 67 7.09 1.53 -0.57
CA ALA A 67 8.47 2.02 -0.54
C ALA A 67 9.46 1.00 -1.14
N GLY A 68 9.29 -0.28 -0.81
CA GLY A 68 10.08 -1.36 -1.41
C GLY A 68 9.84 -1.50 -2.91
N ALA A 69 8.56 -1.46 -3.34
CA ALA A 69 8.18 -1.54 -4.74
C ALA A 69 8.70 -0.36 -5.56
N MET A 70 8.53 0.87 -5.08
CA MET A 70 9.04 2.07 -5.77
C MET A 70 10.56 2.06 -5.93
N THR A 71 11.31 1.64 -4.90
CA THR A 71 12.77 1.56 -5.00
C THR A 71 13.26 0.51 -5.98
N GLN A 72 12.44 -0.51 -6.27
CA GLN A 72 12.75 -1.55 -7.25
C GLN A 72 12.26 -1.20 -8.65
N PHE A 73 11.00 -0.80 -8.78
CA PHE A 73 10.36 -0.71 -10.10
C PHE A 73 10.54 0.64 -10.78
N VAL A 74 10.69 1.75 -10.04
CA VAL A 74 10.91 3.05 -10.68
C VAL A 74 12.18 3.05 -11.53
N PRO A 75 13.37 2.62 -11.03
CA PRO A 75 14.56 2.55 -11.89
C PRO A 75 14.35 1.68 -13.13
N VAL A 76 13.69 0.51 -12.97
CA VAL A 76 13.46 -0.44 -14.07
C VAL A 76 12.53 0.15 -15.12
N TRP A 77 11.42 0.78 -14.71
CA TRP A 77 10.45 1.35 -15.65
C TRP A 77 10.93 2.65 -16.31
N SER A 78 11.73 3.46 -15.60
CA SER A 78 12.33 4.67 -16.15
C SER A 78 13.62 4.39 -16.96
N GLY A 79 14.11 3.14 -17.03
CA GLY A 79 15.39 2.81 -17.65
C GLY A 79 16.59 3.49 -17.02
N THR A 80 16.52 3.79 -15.71
CA THR A 80 17.53 4.51 -14.95
C THR A 80 18.10 3.68 -13.81
N THR A 81 19.16 4.16 -13.16
CA THR A 81 19.66 3.55 -11.92
C THR A 81 19.10 4.25 -10.70
N LEU A 82 18.81 3.50 -9.62
CA LEU A 82 18.38 4.08 -8.35
C LEU A 82 19.40 5.11 -7.86
N HIS A 83 18.95 6.34 -7.60
CA HIS A 83 19.82 7.46 -7.20
C HIS A 83 20.77 7.09 -6.06
N SER A 84 20.29 6.41 -5.01
CA SER A 84 21.15 5.97 -3.91
C SER A 84 20.64 4.69 -3.22
N ARG A 85 21.41 3.61 -3.36
CA ARG A 85 21.21 2.35 -2.61
C ARG A 85 21.37 2.53 -1.09
N ARG A 86 22.20 3.51 -0.66
CA ARG A 86 22.42 3.84 0.75
C ARG A 86 21.19 4.51 1.35
N LEU A 87 20.60 5.49 0.65
CA LEU A 87 19.38 6.15 1.10
C LEU A 87 18.21 5.16 1.21
N ALA A 88 18.05 4.22 0.28
CA ALA A 88 17.02 3.19 0.35
C ALA A 88 17.16 2.28 1.59
N ARG A 89 18.39 2.00 2.03
CA ARG A 89 18.63 1.24 3.28
C ARG A 89 18.36 2.07 4.54
N VAL A 90 18.78 3.33 4.54
CA VAL A 90 18.54 4.26 5.66
C VAL A 90 17.03 4.49 5.85
N GLN A 91 16.31 4.75 4.75
CA GLN A 91 14.86 4.92 4.73
C GLN A 91 14.14 3.74 5.39
N LEU A 92 14.50 2.48 5.04
CA LEU A 92 13.90 1.29 5.65
C LEU A 92 14.01 1.32 7.18
N TRP A 93 15.20 1.58 7.70
CA TRP A 93 15.42 1.59 9.15
C TRP A 93 14.74 2.76 9.85
N LEU A 94 14.69 3.94 9.22
CA LEU A 94 13.94 5.09 9.74
C LEU A 94 12.44 4.76 9.86
N LEU A 95 11.86 4.10 8.84
CA LEU A 95 10.46 3.71 8.84
C LEU A 95 10.18 2.60 9.87
N VAL A 96 11.00 1.55 9.92
CA VAL A 96 10.80 0.41 10.85
C VAL A 96 10.95 0.85 12.31
N VAL A 97 12.03 1.55 12.65
CA VAL A 97 12.27 2.02 14.03
C VAL A 97 11.27 3.11 14.41
N GLY A 98 11.00 4.04 13.48
CA GLY A 98 10.01 5.09 13.68
C GLY A 98 8.62 4.50 14.00
N LEU A 99 8.16 3.54 13.20
CA LEU A 99 6.85 2.92 13.41
C LEU A 99 6.80 2.08 14.69
N ALA A 100 7.81 1.25 14.94
CA ALA A 100 7.85 0.43 16.14
C ALA A 100 7.81 1.28 17.43
N GLY A 101 8.60 2.34 17.48
CA GLY A 101 8.58 3.27 18.61
C GLY A 101 7.29 4.07 18.73
N PHE A 102 6.72 4.51 17.59
CA PHE A 102 5.46 5.24 17.56
C PHE A 102 4.30 4.38 18.10
N VAL A 103 4.18 3.14 17.61
CA VAL A 103 3.17 2.17 18.06
C VAL A 103 3.35 1.81 19.53
N THR A 104 4.59 1.60 19.98
CA THR A 104 4.88 1.33 21.40
C THR A 104 4.45 2.51 22.29
N GLY A 105 4.72 3.74 21.87
CA GLY A 105 4.26 4.95 22.56
C GLY A 105 2.72 5.01 22.69
N LEU A 106 2.00 4.67 21.63
CA LEU A 106 0.52 4.63 21.64
C LEU A 106 -0.02 3.55 22.57
N LEU A 107 0.54 2.34 22.53
CA LEU A 107 0.06 1.20 23.33
C LEU A 107 0.39 1.36 24.83
N THR A 108 1.54 1.96 25.14
CA THR A 108 1.96 2.18 26.54
C THR A 108 1.48 3.49 27.14
N GLY A 109 0.78 4.34 26.35
CA GLY A 109 0.35 5.68 26.78
C GLY A 109 1.49 6.69 26.96
N ARG A 110 2.72 6.37 26.53
CA ARG A 110 3.88 7.28 26.61
C ARG A 110 3.87 8.26 25.44
N LEU A 111 2.89 9.15 25.43
CA LEU A 111 2.65 10.06 24.29
C LEU A 111 3.81 11.06 24.04
N VAL A 112 4.66 11.31 25.04
CA VAL A 112 5.83 12.20 24.94
C VAL A 112 6.86 11.72 23.90
N VAL A 113 6.89 10.42 23.58
CA VAL A 113 7.82 9.88 22.57
C VAL A 113 7.30 9.98 21.13
N LEU A 114 6.00 10.27 20.94
CA LEU A 114 5.39 10.30 19.61
C LEU A 114 5.99 11.33 18.66
N PRO A 115 6.35 12.57 19.07
CA PRO A 115 7.01 13.52 18.18
C PRO A 115 8.35 13.01 17.65
N LEU A 116 9.15 12.34 18.49
CA LEU A 116 10.44 11.77 18.09
C LEU A 116 10.26 10.69 17.04
N PHE A 117 9.41 9.68 17.30
CA PHE A 117 9.20 8.58 16.38
C PHE A 117 8.41 9.00 15.13
N GLY A 118 7.48 9.95 15.27
CA GLY A 118 6.84 10.62 14.13
C GLY A 118 7.84 11.36 13.24
N GLY A 119 8.85 12.02 13.85
CA GLY A 119 9.96 12.64 13.14
C GLY A 119 10.84 11.64 12.36
N LEU A 120 11.07 10.44 12.91
CA LEU A 120 11.76 9.36 12.18
C LEU A 120 10.93 8.87 10.97
N LEU A 121 9.60 8.73 11.12
CA LEU A 121 8.70 8.39 10.01
C LEU A 121 8.74 9.47 8.92
N LEU A 122 8.66 10.74 9.30
CA LEU A 122 8.80 11.87 8.37
C LEU A 122 10.13 11.79 7.63
N ALA A 123 11.25 11.66 8.34
CA ALA A 123 12.58 11.56 7.73
C ALA A 123 12.68 10.36 6.77
N GLY A 124 12.07 9.22 7.11
CA GLY A 124 12.01 8.03 6.26
C GLY A 124 11.26 8.29 4.94
N PHE A 125 10.04 8.86 5.01
CA PHE A 125 9.26 9.17 3.81
C PHE A 125 9.85 10.31 2.98
N TRP A 126 10.48 11.30 3.60
CA TRP A 126 11.17 12.35 2.86
C TRP A 126 12.42 11.82 2.17
N THR A 127 13.14 10.88 2.81
CA THR A 127 14.25 10.15 2.18
C THR A 127 13.75 9.34 0.97
N LEU A 128 12.59 8.66 1.08
CA LEU A 128 11.94 7.99 -0.05
C LEU A 128 11.63 8.97 -1.18
N ALA A 129 10.94 10.07 -0.85
CA ALA A 129 10.52 11.07 -1.83
C ALA A 129 11.73 11.69 -2.56
N TYR A 130 12.81 11.99 -1.84
CA TYR A 130 14.04 12.48 -2.41
C TYR A 130 14.72 11.43 -3.31
N ASN A 131 14.92 10.22 -2.79
CA ASN A 131 15.67 9.17 -3.49
C ASN A 131 14.96 8.72 -4.78
N VAL A 132 13.67 8.42 -4.70
CA VAL A 132 12.86 8.01 -5.85
C VAL A 132 12.62 9.20 -6.79
N GLY A 133 12.33 10.38 -6.26
CA GLY A 133 12.16 11.60 -7.08
C GLY A 133 13.40 11.97 -7.89
N ARG A 134 14.61 11.68 -7.37
CA ARG A 134 15.88 11.85 -8.08
C ARG A 134 16.17 10.72 -9.10
N THR A 135 15.45 9.62 -9.00
CA THR A 135 15.55 8.48 -9.92
C THR A 135 14.66 8.67 -11.15
N LEU A 136 13.53 9.36 -11.01
CA LEU A 136 12.62 9.65 -12.11
C LEU A 136 13.29 10.50 -13.17
N ASP A 137 13.19 10.09 -14.44
CA ASP A 137 13.70 10.83 -15.59
C ASP A 137 12.55 11.48 -16.38
N ARG A 138 12.83 12.55 -17.09
CA ARG A 138 11.82 13.30 -17.86
C ARG A 138 11.98 13.06 -19.35
N PRO A 139 10.84 12.99 -20.10
CA PRO A 139 9.45 13.26 -19.71
C PRO A 139 8.81 12.10 -18.97
N LEU A 140 8.08 12.38 -17.88
CA LEU A 140 7.39 11.36 -17.09
C LEU A 140 6.24 10.72 -17.87
N ASP A 141 6.17 9.39 -17.83
CA ASP A 141 5.02 8.63 -18.30
C ASP A 141 3.83 8.71 -17.31
N VAL A 142 2.75 7.97 -17.59
CA VAL A 142 1.55 8.00 -16.73
C VAL A 142 1.83 7.42 -15.34
N THR A 143 2.53 6.29 -15.26
CA THR A 143 2.88 5.63 -13.99
C THR A 143 3.80 6.49 -13.15
N GLU A 144 4.83 7.07 -13.78
CA GLU A 144 5.78 7.96 -13.13
C GLU A 144 5.12 9.25 -12.61
N ARG A 145 4.12 9.81 -13.34
CA ARG A 145 3.33 10.95 -12.85
C ARG A 145 2.56 10.63 -11.60
N HIS A 146 1.95 9.44 -11.53
CA HIS A 146 1.27 8.98 -10.32
C HIS A 146 2.25 8.82 -9.16
N PHE A 147 3.42 8.25 -9.40
CA PHE A 147 4.44 8.11 -8.34
C PHE A 147 4.97 9.47 -7.88
N ALA A 148 5.23 10.39 -8.80
CA ALA A 148 5.64 11.76 -8.42
C ALA A 148 4.56 12.48 -7.57
N ALA A 149 3.28 12.34 -7.95
CA ALA A 149 2.17 12.89 -7.17
C ALA A 149 2.06 12.22 -5.78
N ALA A 150 2.17 10.89 -5.72
CA ALA A 150 2.15 10.14 -4.46
C ALA A 150 3.30 10.54 -3.53
N LEU A 151 4.52 10.72 -4.06
CA LEU A 151 5.68 11.22 -3.29
C LEU A 151 5.43 12.62 -2.72
N ALA A 152 4.82 13.51 -3.50
CA ALA A 152 4.42 14.84 -3.00
C ALA A 152 3.38 14.72 -1.86
N PHE A 153 2.40 13.82 -2.00
CA PHE A 153 1.44 13.55 -0.92
C PHE A 153 2.12 12.96 0.31
N PHE A 154 3.10 12.05 0.16
CA PHE A 154 3.87 11.55 1.31
C PHE A 154 4.57 12.67 2.09
N VAL A 155 5.15 13.64 1.41
CA VAL A 155 5.81 14.80 2.06
C VAL A 155 4.81 15.59 2.88
N VAL A 156 3.65 15.94 2.31
CA VAL A 156 2.65 16.76 2.99
C VAL A 156 1.99 16.00 4.15
N LEU A 157 1.56 14.75 3.91
CA LEU A 157 0.88 13.96 4.94
C LEU A 157 1.76 13.70 6.16
N THR A 158 3.06 13.42 5.96
CA THR A 158 3.96 13.13 7.07
C THR A 158 4.27 14.39 7.88
N THR A 159 4.32 15.55 7.23
CA THR A 159 4.40 16.85 7.92
C THR A 159 3.18 17.08 8.82
N LEU A 160 1.96 16.86 8.31
CA LEU A 160 0.74 16.92 9.12
C LEU A 160 0.75 15.86 10.23
N GLY A 161 1.28 14.66 9.95
CA GLY A 161 1.42 13.58 10.92
C GLY A 161 2.30 13.95 12.11
N VAL A 162 3.44 14.60 11.87
CA VAL A 162 4.31 15.12 12.94
C VAL A 162 3.60 16.21 13.74
N ALA A 163 2.90 17.14 13.09
CA ALA A 163 2.10 18.14 13.79
C ALA A 163 1.04 17.49 14.70
N LEU A 164 0.37 16.42 14.23
CA LEU A 164 -0.57 15.64 15.03
C LEU A 164 0.10 14.94 16.21
N ALA A 165 1.32 14.41 16.03
CA ALA A 165 2.10 13.78 17.09
C ALA A 165 2.54 14.81 18.16
N VAL A 166 3.02 15.98 17.73
CA VAL A 166 3.33 17.11 18.64
C VAL A 166 2.08 17.55 19.40
N GLY A 167 0.92 17.57 18.74
CA GLY A 167 -0.37 17.92 19.35
C GLY A 167 -0.88 16.97 20.45
N PHE A 168 -0.18 15.86 20.73
CA PHE A 168 -0.42 15.04 21.92
C PHE A 168 0.29 15.59 23.18
N VAL A 169 1.35 16.36 23.01
CA VAL A 169 2.22 16.82 24.10
C VAL A 169 2.27 18.35 24.24
N SER A 170 1.80 19.06 23.23
CA SER A 170 1.81 20.53 23.21
C SER A 170 0.56 21.07 22.50
N PRO A 171 0.01 22.21 22.93
CA PRO A 171 -1.19 22.81 22.33
C PRO A 171 -0.83 23.54 21.02
N VAL A 172 -0.64 22.79 19.95
CA VAL A 172 -0.29 23.33 18.61
C VAL A 172 -1.53 23.59 17.73
N PHE A 173 -2.71 23.15 18.17
CA PHE A 173 -3.97 23.33 17.46
C PHE A 173 -4.84 24.36 18.15
N GLY A 174 -5.44 25.26 17.36
CA GLY A 174 -6.34 26.32 17.85
C GLY A 174 -6.71 27.27 16.72
N GLY A 175 -7.62 28.19 16.98
CA GLY A 175 -8.10 29.16 15.99
C GLY A 175 -8.70 28.46 14.74
N ALA A 176 -8.18 28.78 13.58
CA ALA A 176 -8.68 28.25 12.29
C ALA A 176 -8.31 26.78 12.03
N LEU A 177 -7.30 26.22 12.72
CA LEU A 177 -6.83 24.84 12.52
C LEU A 177 -7.16 23.97 13.73
N SER A 178 -8.31 23.29 13.71
CA SER A 178 -8.64 22.29 14.71
C SER A 178 -7.88 20.99 14.46
N ARG A 179 -7.58 20.23 15.54
CA ARG A 179 -6.99 18.90 15.43
C ARG A 179 -7.82 17.96 14.51
N SER A 180 -9.16 18.04 14.58
CA SER A 180 -10.07 17.22 13.76
C SER A 180 -9.89 17.50 12.27
N ASN A 181 -9.71 18.77 11.88
CA ASN A 181 -9.52 19.18 10.50
C ASN A 181 -8.17 18.67 9.96
N VAL A 182 -7.11 18.80 10.75
CA VAL A 182 -5.78 18.28 10.38
C VAL A 182 -5.80 16.76 10.26
N VAL A 183 -6.50 16.03 11.14
CA VAL A 183 -6.71 14.58 11.00
C VAL A 183 -7.47 14.27 9.70
N GLY A 184 -8.51 15.04 9.36
CA GLY A 184 -9.26 14.86 8.11
C GLY A 184 -8.37 14.99 6.87
N ALA A 185 -7.54 16.03 6.83
CA ALA A 185 -6.58 16.23 5.73
C ALA A 185 -5.49 15.15 5.70
N HIS A 186 -4.90 14.82 6.85
CA HIS A 186 -3.88 13.78 6.97
C HIS A 186 -4.36 12.41 6.44
N VAL A 187 -5.55 11.98 6.86
CA VAL A 187 -6.16 10.72 6.39
C VAL A 187 -6.43 10.76 4.89
N THR A 188 -6.95 11.89 4.37
CA THR A 188 -7.23 12.05 2.93
C THR A 188 -5.95 11.89 2.12
N LEU A 189 -4.89 12.60 2.50
CA LEU A 189 -3.59 12.53 1.82
C LEU A 189 -2.92 11.16 1.98
N ALA A 190 -3.10 10.49 3.12
CA ALA A 190 -2.51 9.17 3.34
C ALA A 190 -3.16 8.11 2.44
N VAL A 191 -4.47 7.94 2.55
CA VAL A 191 -5.18 6.85 1.88
C VAL A 191 -5.39 7.15 0.40
N PHE A 192 -6.00 8.30 0.10
CA PHE A 192 -6.34 8.65 -1.28
C PHE A 192 -5.17 9.29 -2.03
N GLY A 193 -4.34 10.06 -1.33
CA GLY A 193 -3.16 10.71 -1.92
C GLY A 193 -2.00 9.74 -2.12
N ALA A 194 -1.31 9.36 -1.07
CA ALA A 194 -0.10 8.56 -1.18
C ALA A 194 -0.37 7.12 -1.64
N VAL A 195 -1.33 6.43 -0.98
CA VAL A 195 -1.55 4.99 -1.23
C VAL A 195 -2.29 4.77 -2.55
N LEU A 196 -3.52 5.26 -2.72
CA LEU A 196 -4.31 4.95 -3.92
C LEU A 196 -3.73 5.57 -5.20
N THR A 197 -3.09 6.74 -5.14
CA THR A 197 -2.38 7.29 -6.31
C THR A 197 -1.25 6.35 -6.75
N THR A 198 -0.48 5.80 -5.80
CA THR A 198 0.54 4.78 -6.12
C THR A 198 -0.08 3.53 -6.74
N VAL A 199 -1.17 3.03 -6.13
CA VAL A 199 -1.88 1.83 -6.61
C VAL A 199 -2.37 2.02 -8.04
N PHE A 200 -3.00 3.15 -8.36
CA PHE A 200 -3.50 3.43 -9.72
C PHE A 200 -2.35 3.46 -10.73
N GLY A 201 -1.28 4.20 -10.44
CA GLY A 201 -0.09 4.21 -11.30
C GLY A 201 0.49 2.82 -11.53
N ALA A 202 0.64 2.03 -10.47
CA ALA A 202 1.15 0.66 -10.58
C ALA A 202 0.22 -0.25 -11.39
N LEU A 203 -1.09 -0.19 -11.16
CA LEU A 203 -2.06 -1.05 -11.86
C LEU A 203 -2.20 -0.70 -13.35
N TYR A 204 -2.00 0.56 -13.75
CA TYR A 204 -1.92 0.92 -15.18
C TYR A 204 -0.77 0.23 -15.92
N GLN A 205 0.29 -0.15 -15.21
CA GLN A 205 1.40 -0.93 -15.76
C GLN A 205 1.18 -2.43 -15.61
N LEU A 206 0.83 -2.87 -14.40
CA LEU A 206 0.80 -4.28 -14.03
C LEU A 206 -0.36 -5.03 -14.70
N VAL A 207 -1.57 -4.46 -14.75
CA VAL A 207 -2.74 -5.16 -15.27
C VAL A 207 -2.64 -5.44 -16.76
N PRO A 208 -2.28 -4.48 -17.65
CA PRO A 208 -2.04 -4.79 -19.06
C PRO A 208 -0.90 -5.78 -19.27
N MET A 209 0.21 -5.62 -18.54
CA MET A 209 1.39 -6.47 -18.68
C MET A 209 1.09 -7.94 -18.34
N PHE A 210 0.48 -8.19 -17.19
CA PHE A 210 0.19 -9.56 -16.74
C PHE A 210 -1.11 -10.13 -17.30
N GLY A 211 -2.07 -9.29 -17.66
CA GLY A 211 -3.28 -9.69 -18.37
C GLY A 211 -3.06 -9.93 -19.87
N GLN A 212 -1.87 -9.61 -20.40
CA GLN A 212 -1.54 -9.66 -21.82
C GLN A 212 -2.55 -8.88 -22.68
N THR A 213 -2.85 -7.66 -22.25
CA THR A 213 -3.82 -6.76 -22.92
C THR A 213 -3.19 -5.41 -23.20
N ASP A 214 -3.76 -4.71 -24.20
CA ASP A 214 -3.34 -3.35 -24.56
C ASP A 214 -4.43 -2.34 -24.21
N LEU A 215 -4.02 -1.13 -23.82
CA LEU A 215 -4.94 -0.02 -23.61
C LEU A 215 -5.45 0.49 -24.99
N ASP A 216 -6.76 0.58 -25.15
CA ASP A 216 -7.37 1.14 -26.35
C ASP A 216 -7.53 2.68 -26.29
N GLY A 217 -8.22 3.25 -27.29
CA GLY A 217 -8.42 4.69 -27.38
C GLY A 217 -9.24 5.28 -26.23
N LEU A 218 -10.26 4.55 -25.73
CA LEU A 218 -11.08 4.97 -24.60
C LEU A 218 -10.28 4.89 -23.31
N ASP A 219 -9.58 3.76 -23.09
CA ASP A 219 -8.75 3.56 -21.91
C ASP A 219 -7.70 4.65 -21.74
N ARG A 220 -7.00 4.99 -22.85
CA ARG A 220 -6.02 6.08 -22.86
C ARG A 220 -6.61 7.47 -22.60
N ARG A 221 -7.86 7.71 -22.99
CA ARG A 221 -8.56 8.97 -22.68
C ARG A 221 -8.91 9.04 -21.19
N LEU A 222 -9.50 7.97 -20.65
CA LEU A 222 -9.87 7.88 -19.24
C LEU A 222 -8.63 7.97 -18.34
N GLN A 223 -7.57 7.25 -18.68
CA GLN A 223 -6.29 7.28 -17.97
C GLN A 223 -5.69 8.70 -17.94
N ARG A 224 -5.68 9.42 -19.08
CA ARG A 224 -5.17 10.80 -19.12
C ARG A 224 -6.03 11.77 -18.30
N ALA A 225 -7.34 11.60 -18.32
CA ALA A 225 -8.24 12.42 -17.52
C ALA A 225 -8.06 12.12 -16.02
N GLU A 226 -7.98 10.85 -15.64
CA GLU A 226 -7.80 10.40 -14.28
C GLU A 226 -6.47 10.90 -13.70
N THR A 227 -5.35 10.80 -14.43
CA THR A 227 -4.01 11.26 -14.01
C THR A 227 -3.99 12.73 -13.54
N VAL A 228 -4.95 13.55 -13.97
CA VAL A 228 -5.07 14.95 -13.52
C VAL A 228 -6.21 15.12 -12.53
N VAL A 229 -7.39 14.60 -12.84
CA VAL A 229 -8.62 14.83 -12.07
C VAL A 229 -8.54 14.20 -10.68
N TYR A 230 -8.00 12.98 -10.59
CA TYR A 230 -7.91 12.27 -9.32
C TYR A 230 -6.96 12.94 -8.31
N PRO A 231 -5.68 13.19 -8.61
CA PRO A 231 -4.78 13.85 -7.66
C PRO A 231 -5.24 15.28 -7.30
N LEU A 232 -5.82 16.01 -8.24
CA LEU A 232 -6.42 17.30 -7.98
C LEU A 232 -7.59 17.16 -6.99
N GLY A 233 -8.48 16.19 -7.21
CA GLY A 233 -9.59 15.89 -6.30
C GLY A 233 -9.12 15.58 -4.89
N VAL A 234 -8.07 14.77 -4.74
CA VAL A 234 -7.44 14.48 -3.43
C VAL A 234 -6.94 15.75 -2.77
N ALA A 235 -6.19 16.59 -3.48
CA ALA A 235 -5.63 17.83 -2.94
C ALA A 235 -6.73 18.80 -2.50
N VAL A 236 -7.78 18.97 -3.32
CA VAL A 236 -8.91 19.85 -3.04
C VAL A 236 -9.75 19.32 -1.87
N LEU A 237 -10.02 18.02 -1.78
CA LEU A 237 -10.74 17.42 -0.64
C LEU A 237 -9.93 17.58 0.65
N ALA A 238 -8.62 17.32 0.61
CA ALA A 238 -7.75 17.49 1.77
C ALA A 238 -7.72 18.95 2.25
N LEU A 239 -7.61 19.90 1.32
CA LEU A 239 -7.65 21.33 1.63
C LEU A 239 -9.01 21.76 2.20
N GLY A 240 -10.11 21.29 1.60
CA GLY A 240 -11.47 21.55 2.10
C GLY A 240 -11.68 21.04 3.52
N ARG A 241 -11.19 19.81 3.82
CA ARG A 241 -11.21 19.25 5.19
C ARG A 241 -10.31 20.03 6.14
N LEU A 242 -9.12 20.43 5.71
CA LEU A 242 -8.19 21.22 6.53
C LEU A 242 -8.79 22.57 6.93
N LEU A 243 -9.43 23.25 5.98
CA LEU A 243 -10.01 24.57 6.17
C LEU A 243 -11.46 24.54 6.68
N ALA A 244 -12.02 23.36 6.96
CA ALA A 244 -13.43 23.17 7.31
C ALA A 244 -14.41 23.79 6.27
N ASN A 245 -14.01 23.81 4.99
CA ASN A 245 -14.80 24.39 3.91
C ASN A 245 -15.60 23.29 3.19
N GLY A 246 -16.90 23.18 3.53
CA GLY A 246 -17.79 22.14 2.99
C GLY A 246 -17.94 22.19 1.47
N PRO A 247 -18.22 23.33 0.82
CA PRO A 247 -18.28 23.45 -0.63
C PRO A 247 -17.00 22.97 -1.33
N LEU A 248 -15.83 23.40 -0.86
CA LEU A 248 -14.53 23.00 -1.41
C LEU A 248 -14.32 21.49 -1.23
N ALA A 249 -14.65 20.94 -0.06
CA ALA A 249 -14.53 19.51 0.20
C ALA A 249 -15.47 18.68 -0.69
N ARG A 250 -16.72 19.12 -0.94
CA ARG A 250 -17.64 18.45 -1.88
C ARG A 250 -17.10 18.46 -3.30
N PHE A 251 -16.57 19.60 -3.76
CA PHE A 251 -15.97 19.68 -5.09
C PHE A 251 -14.79 18.72 -5.23
N GLY A 252 -13.88 18.71 -4.25
CA GLY A 252 -12.78 17.74 -4.21
C GLY A 252 -13.23 16.28 -4.19
N ALA A 253 -14.28 15.97 -3.43
CA ALA A 253 -14.87 14.64 -3.35
C ALA A 253 -15.42 14.16 -4.72
N VAL A 254 -16.12 15.04 -5.45
CA VAL A 254 -16.63 14.74 -6.81
C VAL A 254 -15.48 14.47 -7.78
N LEU A 255 -14.44 15.29 -7.77
CA LEU A 255 -13.27 15.09 -8.65
C LEU A 255 -12.56 13.78 -8.31
N LEU A 256 -12.31 13.50 -7.02
CA LEU A 256 -11.67 12.27 -6.57
C LEU A 256 -12.46 11.04 -7.02
N LEU A 257 -13.77 11.00 -6.78
CA LEU A 257 -14.61 9.86 -7.16
C LEU A 257 -14.76 9.73 -8.68
N ALA A 258 -14.80 10.84 -9.43
CA ALA A 258 -14.78 10.81 -10.89
C ALA A 258 -13.48 10.14 -11.40
N GLY A 259 -12.33 10.44 -10.79
CA GLY A 259 -11.07 9.75 -11.08
C GLY A 259 -11.13 8.26 -10.73
N VAL A 260 -11.68 7.90 -9.55
CA VAL A 260 -11.88 6.49 -9.15
C VAL A 260 -12.75 5.75 -10.18
N PHE A 261 -13.88 6.33 -10.61
CA PHE A 261 -14.75 5.68 -11.61
C PHE A 261 -14.03 5.53 -12.96
N ALA A 262 -13.29 6.55 -13.42
CA ALA A 262 -12.52 6.45 -14.65
C ALA A 262 -11.48 5.31 -14.57
N PHE A 263 -10.75 5.22 -13.46
CA PHE A 263 -9.81 4.13 -13.20
C PHE A 263 -10.50 2.76 -13.19
N LEU A 264 -11.63 2.61 -12.47
CA LEU A 264 -12.36 1.34 -12.37
C LEU A 264 -12.92 0.87 -13.73
N VAL A 265 -13.32 1.79 -14.61
CA VAL A 265 -13.72 1.44 -15.98
C VAL A 265 -12.54 0.84 -16.73
N VAL A 266 -11.37 1.46 -16.69
CA VAL A 266 -10.17 0.93 -17.37
C VAL A 266 -9.77 -0.41 -16.76
N LEU A 267 -9.72 -0.50 -15.43
CA LEU A 267 -9.38 -1.75 -14.72
C LEU A 267 -10.32 -2.89 -15.08
N GLY A 268 -11.64 -2.65 -15.01
CA GLY A 268 -12.65 -3.67 -15.32
C GLY A 268 -12.56 -4.16 -16.77
N ARG A 269 -12.35 -3.24 -17.72
CA ARG A 269 -12.16 -3.58 -19.15
C ARG A 269 -10.90 -4.44 -19.36
N ARG A 270 -9.76 -4.04 -18.76
CA ARG A 270 -8.51 -4.78 -18.92
C ARG A 270 -8.55 -6.15 -18.25
N LEU A 271 -9.22 -6.28 -17.12
CA LEU A 271 -9.44 -7.58 -16.46
C LEU A 271 -10.40 -8.47 -17.25
N HIS A 272 -11.44 -7.89 -17.87
CA HIS A 272 -12.37 -8.62 -18.75
C HIS A 272 -11.67 -9.17 -19.99
N ASP A 273 -10.81 -8.36 -20.61
CA ASP A 273 -10.08 -8.70 -21.83
C ASP A 273 -8.81 -9.53 -21.56
N ALA A 274 -8.49 -9.86 -20.29
CA ALA A 274 -7.31 -10.61 -19.92
C ALA A 274 -7.26 -11.96 -20.62
N ARG A 275 -6.12 -12.27 -21.25
CA ARG A 275 -5.87 -13.51 -21.98
C ARG A 275 -5.00 -14.49 -21.20
N ALA A 276 -4.33 -14.01 -20.16
CA ALA A 276 -3.53 -14.85 -19.28
C ALA A 276 -4.41 -15.74 -18.41
N ASP A 277 -3.89 -16.91 -18.03
CA ASP A 277 -4.53 -17.79 -17.07
C ASP A 277 -4.74 -17.06 -15.72
N PRO A 278 -5.81 -17.40 -14.98
CA PRO A 278 -6.09 -16.80 -13.68
C PRO A 278 -4.95 -17.09 -12.69
N THR A 279 -4.13 -16.08 -12.40
CA THR A 279 -3.11 -16.13 -11.34
C THR A 279 -3.68 -15.64 -10.01
N PRO A 280 -3.06 -15.96 -8.85
CA PRO A 280 -3.45 -15.39 -7.56
C PRO A 280 -3.56 -13.85 -7.56
N MET A 281 -2.75 -13.16 -8.36
CA MET A 281 -2.79 -11.72 -8.54
C MET A 281 -4.06 -11.29 -9.31
N LEU A 282 -4.31 -11.84 -10.50
CA LEU A 282 -5.45 -11.45 -11.34
C LEU A 282 -6.78 -11.75 -10.67
N VAL A 283 -6.90 -12.87 -9.96
CA VAL A 283 -8.12 -13.23 -9.20
C VAL A 283 -8.40 -12.19 -8.11
N ARG A 284 -7.36 -11.75 -7.36
CA ARG A 284 -7.54 -10.72 -6.33
C ARG A 284 -7.90 -9.36 -6.93
N TYR A 285 -7.37 -9.02 -8.11
CA TYR A 285 -7.74 -7.80 -8.82
C TYR A 285 -9.17 -7.85 -9.34
N ALA A 286 -9.64 -9.01 -9.78
CA ALA A 286 -11.04 -9.20 -10.19
C ALA A 286 -12.01 -9.04 -9.00
N LEU A 287 -11.61 -9.40 -7.78
CA LEU A 287 -12.41 -9.19 -6.57
C LEU A 287 -12.36 -7.74 -6.06
N LEU A 288 -11.21 -7.07 -6.16
CA LEU A 288 -11.08 -5.70 -5.69
C LEU A 288 -11.89 -4.71 -6.54
N ALA A 289 -12.05 -4.94 -7.85
CA ALA A 289 -12.74 -4.01 -8.74
C ALA A 289 -14.22 -3.78 -8.34
N PRO A 290 -15.06 -4.82 -8.16
CA PRO A 290 -16.43 -4.64 -7.66
C PRO A 290 -16.48 -4.11 -6.23
N ALA A 291 -15.55 -4.50 -5.34
CA ALA A 291 -15.48 -3.98 -3.98
C ALA A 291 -15.22 -2.46 -3.96
N ALA A 292 -14.27 -2.00 -4.77
CA ALA A 292 -13.98 -0.58 -4.92
C ALA A 292 -15.13 0.20 -5.58
N LEU A 293 -15.83 -0.42 -6.54
CA LEU A 293 -17.02 0.17 -7.15
C LEU A 293 -18.15 0.37 -6.12
N VAL A 294 -18.46 -0.66 -5.33
CA VAL A 294 -19.45 -0.56 -4.25
C VAL A 294 -19.05 0.53 -3.27
N TRP A 295 -17.77 0.53 -2.82
CA TRP A 295 -17.27 1.58 -1.94
C TRP A 295 -17.48 2.99 -2.51
N ALA A 296 -17.15 3.21 -3.79
CA ALA A 296 -17.27 4.51 -4.44
C ALA A 296 -18.73 4.96 -4.58
N LEU A 297 -19.63 4.03 -4.97
CA LEU A 297 -21.07 4.32 -5.15
C LEU A 297 -21.75 4.73 -3.84
N VAL A 298 -21.45 4.05 -2.73
CA VAL A 298 -22.07 4.39 -1.43
C VAL A 298 -21.39 5.60 -0.77
N THR A 299 -20.13 5.88 -1.12
CA THR A 299 -19.38 7.02 -0.61
C THR A 299 -19.81 8.35 -1.24
N LEU A 300 -20.18 8.34 -2.53
CA LEU A 300 -20.60 9.55 -3.24
C LEU A 300 -21.71 10.33 -2.51
N PRO A 301 -22.88 9.73 -2.19
CA PRO A 301 -23.94 10.45 -1.49
C PRO A 301 -23.53 10.88 -0.06
N ALA A 302 -22.70 10.09 0.63
CA ALA A 302 -22.23 10.43 1.98
C ALA A 302 -21.34 11.69 1.94
N TRP A 303 -20.40 11.78 1.01
CA TRP A 303 -19.53 12.94 0.87
C TRP A 303 -20.23 14.17 0.27
N LEU A 304 -21.26 13.98 -0.55
CA LEU A 304 -22.11 15.10 -1.01
C LEU A 304 -22.93 15.69 0.13
N ARG A 305 -23.38 14.87 1.09
CA ARG A 305 -24.15 15.33 2.25
C ARG A 305 -23.25 16.10 3.23
N ASP A 306 -22.19 15.46 3.73
CA ASP A 306 -21.26 16.10 4.68
C ASP A 306 -19.84 15.48 4.57
N PRO A 307 -18.95 16.04 3.72
CA PRO A 307 -17.59 15.53 3.54
C PRO A 307 -16.66 15.84 4.74
N LEU A 308 -17.10 16.67 5.69
CA LEU A 308 -16.31 17.12 6.84
C LEU A 308 -16.52 16.21 8.07
N ALA A 309 -17.61 15.47 8.13
CA ALA A 309 -17.94 14.63 9.28
C ALA A 309 -16.82 13.56 9.53
N PRO A 310 -16.39 13.38 10.79
CA PRO A 310 -15.38 12.38 11.14
C PRO A 310 -15.74 10.95 10.70
N ALA A 311 -17.01 10.59 10.69
CA ALA A 311 -17.51 9.26 10.33
C ALA A 311 -17.33 8.91 8.84
N VAL A 312 -17.12 9.92 7.97
CA VAL A 312 -16.96 9.71 6.52
C VAL A 312 -15.54 9.91 6.01
N ARG A 313 -14.54 9.92 6.89
CA ARG A 313 -13.14 10.15 6.49
C ARG A 313 -12.64 9.15 5.47
N PHE A 314 -13.03 7.88 5.59
CA PHE A 314 -12.61 6.77 4.71
C PHE A 314 -13.68 6.38 3.67
N GLY A 315 -14.78 7.11 3.59
CA GLY A 315 -15.93 6.81 2.75
C GLY A 315 -17.24 6.87 3.55
N ALA A 316 -18.31 6.25 3.05
CA ALA A 316 -19.56 6.16 3.79
C ALA A 316 -19.38 5.44 5.14
N PRO A 317 -20.22 5.74 6.17
CA PRO A 317 -20.19 4.99 7.42
C PRO A 317 -20.33 3.48 7.18
N GLY A 318 -19.52 2.67 7.88
CA GLY A 318 -19.51 1.20 7.72
C GLY A 318 -18.73 0.69 6.49
N THR A 319 -18.06 1.54 5.72
CA THR A 319 -17.28 1.10 4.53
C THR A 319 -15.78 1.08 4.74
N THR A 320 -15.31 1.36 5.94
CA THR A 320 -13.86 1.39 6.23
C THR A 320 -13.21 0.03 5.99
N HIS A 321 -13.84 -1.06 6.42
CA HIS A 321 -13.34 -2.42 6.18
C HIS A 321 -13.42 -2.82 4.71
N LEU A 322 -14.42 -2.34 3.95
CA LEU A 322 -14.52 -2.57 2.51
C LEU A 322 -13.34 -1.91 1.77
N LEU A 323 -12.99 -0.66 2.11
CA LEU A 323 -11.82 0.02 1.56
C LEU A 323 -10.51 -0.68 1.98
N ALA A 324 -10.41 -1.12 3.25
CA ALA A 324 -9.27 -1.89 3.72
C ALA A 324 -9.10 -3.20 2.93
N MET A 325 -10.21 -3.90 2.61
CA MET A 325 -10.20 -5.10 1.76
C MET A 325 -9.68 -4.81 0.36
N VAL A 326 -10.07 -3.69 -0.26
CA VAL A 326 -9.52 -3.26 -1.56
C VAL A 326 -7.99 -3.14 -1.47
N LEU A 327 -7.46 -2.50 -0.41
CA LEU A 327 -6.01 -2.35 -0.22
C LEU A 327 -5.31 -3.69 0.04
N VAL A 328 -5.90 -4.57 0.85
CA VAL A 328 -5.31 -5.90 1.11
C VAL A 328 -5.29 -6.74 -0.16
N LEU A 329 -6.40 -6.77 -0.92
CA LEU A 329 -6.49 -7.55 -2.15
C LEU A 329 -5.46 -7.09 -3.20
N VAL A 330 -5.31 -5.77 -3.41
CA VAL A 330 -4.33 -5.27 -4.38
C VAL A 330 -2.90 -5.56 -3.95
N LEU A 331 -2.55 -5.33 -2.69
CA LEU A 331 -1.17 -5.49 -2.23
C LEU A 331 -0.78 -6.97 -2.13
N VAL A 332 -1.63 -7.81 -1.56
CA VAL A 332 -1.37 -9.26 -1.49
C VAL A 332 -1.31 -9.86 -2.90
N GLY A 333 -2.25 -9.48 -3.78
CA GLY A 333 -2.21 -9.90 -5.18
C GLY A 333 -0.90 -9.51 -5.85
N THR A 334 -0.48 -8.25 -5.72
CA THR A 334 0.79 -7.76 -6.26
C THR A 334 1.99 -8.53 -5.69
N LEU A 335 2.02 -8.77 -4.37
CA LEU A 335 3.12 -9.48 -3.72
C LEU A 335 3.24 -10.94 -4.16
N TYR A 336 2.13 -11.62 -4.47
CA TYR A 336 2.14 -12.98 -5.04
C TYR A 336 2.80 -13.06 -6.42
N HIS A 337 2.89 -11.95 -7.12
CA HIS A 337 3.66 -11.90 -8.36
C HIS A 337 5.06 -11.31 -8.15
N VAL A 338 5.16 -10.17 -7.48
CA VAL A 338 6.41 -9.42 -7.34
C VAL A 338 7.49 -10.19 -6.56
N VAL A 339 7.13 -10.84 -5.45
CA VAL A 339 8.12 -11.55 -4.63
C VAL A 339 8.71 -12.76 -5.37
N PRO A 340 7.90 -13.67 -5.94
CA PRO A 340 8.41 -14.77 -6.75
C PRO A 340 9.19 -14.29 -7.98
N PHE A 341 8.68 -13.29 -8.70
CA PHE A 341 9.34 -12.72 -9.88
C PHE A 341 10.75 -12.21 -9.57
N LEU A 342 10.91 -11.40 -8.53
CA LEU A 342 12.21 -10.85 -8.13
C LEU A 342 13.20 -11.96 -7.73
N VAL A 343 12.72 -12.96 -6.99
CA VAL A 343 13.54 -14.10 -6.61
C VAL A 343 13.92 -14.92 -7.84
N TRP A 344 12.99 -15.15 -8.76
CA TRP A 344 13.19 -15.93 -9.97
C TRP A 344 14.22 -15.29 -10.89
N VAL A 345 14.09 -13.98 -11.16
CA VAL A 345 15.04 -13.25 -12.04
C VAL A 345 16.47 -13.35 -11.52
N HIS A 346 16.68 -13.23 -10.21
CA HIS A 346 18.04 -13.25 -9.65
C HIS A 346 18.62 -14.66 -9.41
N ARG A 347 17.82 -15.72 -9.52
CA ARG A 347 18.29 -17.08 -9.24
C ARG A 347 18.24 -18.00 -10.44
N TYR A 348 17.26 -17.82 -11.31
CA TYR A 348 16.94 -18.80 -12.35
C TYR A 348 17.02 -18.26 -13.78
N SER A 349 16.97 -16.93 -13.98
CA SER A 349 16.95 -16.34 -15.33
C SER A 349 18.14 -16.79 -16.19
N ASP A 350 19.36 -16.80 -15.63
CA ASP A 350 20.59 -17.17 -16.33
C ASP A 350 20.66 -18.67 -16.66
N ARG A 351 19.80 -19.48 -16.05
CA ARG A 351 19.75 -20.94 -16.26
C ARG A 351 18.64 -21.35 -17.20
N LEU A 352 17.75 -20.44 -17.56
CA LEU A 352 16.63 -20.71 -18.43
C LEU A 352 17.10 -21.21 -19.80
N GLY A 353 16.64 -22.42 -20.20
CA GLY A 353 17.06 -23.07 -21.43
C GLY A 353 18.40 -23.85 -21.34
N LEU A 354 19.12 -23.77 -20.23
CA LEU A 354 20.32 -24.57 -19.95
C LEU A 354 20.02 -25.73 -18.99
N GLU A 355 19.11 -25.52 -18.06
CA GLU A 355 18.70 -26.49 -17.04
C GLU A 355 17.16 -26.48 -16.93
N ASP A 356 16.59 -27.51 -16.31
CA ASP A 356 15.19 -27.51 -15.90
C ASP A 356 15.04 -26.63 -14.65
N VAL A 357 14.42 -25.47 -14.81
CA VAL A 357 14.22 -24.48 -13.75
C VAL A 357 12.73 -24.31 -13.46
N PRO A 358 12.34 -24.11 -12.18
CA PRO A 358 10.94 -23.82 -11.86
C PRO A 358 10.52 -22.50 -12.52
N MET A 359 9.26 -22.38 -12.91
CA MET A 359 8.68 -21.13 -13.37
C MET A 359 8.31 -20.24 -12.17
N ILE A 360 7.95 -18.99 -12.44
CA ILE A 360 7.63 -17.99 -11.39
C ILE A 360 6.51 -18.51 -10.47
N ASP A 361 5.49 -19.10 -11.06
CA ASP A 361 4.31 -19.60 -10.34
C ASP A 361 4.58 -20.90 -9.56
N ASP A 362 5.67 -21.62 -9.86
CA ASP A 362 6.09 -22.82 -9.11
C ASP A 362 6.80 -22.47 -7.78
N LEU A 363 7.12 -21.21 -7.54
CA LEU A 363 7.89 -20.81 -6.35
C LEU A 363 7.04 -20.71 -5.07
N TYR A 364 5.73 -20.53 -5.17
CA TYR A 364 4.80 -20.49 -4.03
C TYR A 364 3.85 -21.70 -4.07
N ASP A 365 3.17 -21.96 -2.95
CA ASP A 365 2.18 -23.03 -2.86
C ASP A 365 0.79 -22.52 -3.24
N ASP A 366 0.20 -23.04 -4.32
CA ASP A 366 -1.13 -22.66 -4.82
C ASP A 366 -2.26 -22.97 -3.85
N ARG A 367 -2.12 -24.05 -3.04
CA ARG A 367 -3.14 -24.40 -2.05
C ARG A 367 -3.17 -23.38 -0.94
N LEU A 368 -1.99 -22.92 -0.49
CA LEU A 368 -1.90 -21.83 0.48
C LEU A 368 -2.41 -20.51 -0.10
N ALA A 369 -2.10 -20.21 -1.37
CA ALA A 369 -2.60 -19.02 -2.06
C ALA A 369 -4.13 -19.02 -2.23
N THR A 370 -4.74 -20.20 -2.40
CA THR A 370 -6.20 -20.35 -2.43
C THR A 370 -6.79 -20.25 -1.02
N ALA A 371 -6.16 -20.89 -0.04
CA ALA A 371 -6.64 -20.87 1.35
C ALA A 371 -6.62 -19.45 1.92
N ASP A 372 -5.54 -18.69 1.69
CA ASP A 372 -5.49 -17.30 2.14
C ASP A 372 -6.53 -16.42 1.45
N LEU A 373 -6.76 -16.61 0.16
CA LEU A 373 -7.79 -15.86 -0.56
C LEU A 373 -9.18 -16.09 0.05
N VAL A 374 -9.55 -17.34 0.32
CA VAL A 374 -10.83 -17.68 0.95
C VAL A 374 -10.93 -17.07 2.35
N LEU A 375 -9.88 -17.17 3.15
CA LEU A 375 -9.85 -16.60 4.51
C LEU A 375 -9.87 -15.07 4.51
N VAL A 376 -9.10 -14.43 3.63
CA VAL A 376 -9.04 -12.97 3.53
C VAL A 376 -10.36 -12.42 2.97
N ALA A 377 -10.86 -12.94 1.86
CA ALA A 377 -12.08 -12.46 1.23
C ALA A 377 -13.32 -12.79 2.10
N GLY A 378 -13.42 -14.02 2.60
CA GLY A 378 -14.50 -14.46 3.47
C GLY A 378 -14.48 -13.73 4.82
N GLY A 379 -13.32 -13.61 5.46
CA GLY A 379 -13.15 -12.85 6.70
C GLY A 379 -13.49 -11.37 6.52
N GLY A 380 -13.04 -10.77 5.44
CA GLY A 380 -13.36 -9.39 5.11
C GLY A 380 -14.87 -9.18 4.83
N ALA A 381 -15.51 -10.09 4.11
CA ALA A 381 -16.96 -10.05 3.89
C ALA A 381 -17.73 -10.16 5.22
N CYS A 382 -17.32 -11.07 6.12
CA CYS A 382 -17.90 -11.18 7.45
C CYS A 382 -17.74 -9.89 8.29
N LEU A 383 -16.56 -9.23 8.19
CA LEU A 383 -16.35 -7.94 8.85
C LEU A 383 -17.32 -6.88 8.34
N VAL A 384 -17.42 -6.70 7.02
CA VAL A 384 -18.28 -5.70 6.38
C VAL A 384 -19.76 -5.97 6.70
N ILE A 385 -20.23 -7.20 6.53
CA ILE A 385 -21.60 -7.59 6.80
C ILE A 385 -21.92 -7.45 8.30
N GLY A 386 -21.01 -7.90 9.16
CA GLY A 386 -21.16 -7.78 10.61
C GLY A 386 -21.24 -6.34 11.09
N GLU A 387 -20.44 -5.44 10.51
CA GLU A 387 -20.48 -4.00 10.80
C GLU A 387 -21.82 -3.38 10.35
N TRP A 388 -22.28 -3.69 9.13
CA TRP A 388 -23.56 -3.17 8.62
C TRP A 388 -24.77 -3.70 9.37
N ALA A 389 -24.73 -4.97 9.79
CA ALA A 389 -25.80 -5.60 10.56
C ALA A 389 -25.74 -5.29 12.07
N GLY A 390 -24.68 -4.61 12.55
CA GLY A 390 -24.44 -4.44 13.99
C GLY A 390 -24.20 -5.76 14.74
N TRP A 391 -23.73 -6.81 14.04
CA TRP A 391 -23.57 -8.15 14.57
C TRP A 391 -22.14 -8.46 14.98
N ASN A 392 -21.81 -8.18 16.24
CA ASN A 392 -20.47 -8.35 16.80
C ASN A 392 -19.84 -9.75 16.63
N PRO A 393 -20.58 -10.88 16.73
CA PRO A 393 -19.97 -12.20 16.47
C PRO A 393 -19.42 -12.34 15.05
N ALA A 394 -20.11 -11.80 14.03
CA ALA A 394 -19.61 -11.81 12.67
C ALA A 394 -18.36 -10.94 12.51
N VAL A 395 -18.30 -9.77 13.17
CA VAL A 395 -17.12 -8.90 13.20
C VAL A 395 -15.91 -9.65 13.79
N ARG A 396 -16.09 -10.35 14.92
CA ARG A 396 -15.02 -11.14 15.56
C ARG A 396 -14.57 -12.30 14.68
N LEU A 397 -15.52 -13.07 14.14
CA LEU A 397 -15.22 -14.19 13.24
C LEU A 397 -14.49 -13.71 11.99
N GLY A 398 -14.96 -12.62 11.39
CA GLY A 398 -14.35 -12.00 10.23
C GLY A 398 -12.93 -11.51 10.53
N GLY A 399 -12.71 -10.87 11.65
CA GLY A 399 -11.38 -10.43 12.10
C GLY A 399 -10.40 -11.59 12.28
N VAL A 400 -10.83 -12.67 12.94
CA VAL A 400 -10.01 -13.88 13.10
C VAL A 400 -9.72 -14.53 11.75
N GLY A 401 -10.74 -14.71 10.90
CA GLY A 401 -10.56 -15.29 9.56
C GLY A 401 -9.57 -14.50 8.70
N LEU A 402 -9.69 -13.17 8.70
CA LEU A 402 -8.76 -12.29 7.99
C LEU A 402 -7.33 -12.39 8.56
N ALA A 403 -7.16 -12.40 9.88
CA ALA A 403 -5.85 -12.54 10.50
C ALA A 403 -5.19 -13.89 10.19
N LEU A 404 -5.95 -14.99 10.16
CA LEU A 404 -5.46 -16.29 9.73
C LEU A 404 -5.07 -16.28 8.24
N GLY A 405 -5.89 -15.71 7.37
CA GLY A 405 -5.57 -15.57 5.95
C GLY A 405 -4.28 -14.79 5.72
N VAL A 406 -4.11 -13.67 6.42
CA VAL A 406 -2.87 -12.87 6.39
C VAL A 406 -1.66 -13.67 6.91
N ALA A 407 -1.84 -14.51 7.93
CA ALA A 407 -0.76 -15.37 8.42
C ALA A 407 -0.35 -16.42 7.37
N VAL A 408 -1.30 -16.97 6.62
CA VAL A 408 -1.03 -17.88 5.49
C VAL A 408 -0.29 -17.15 4.37
N VAL A 409 -0.71 -15.92 3.99
CA VAL A 409 0.03 -15.07 3.02
C VAL A 409 1.48 -14.88 3.47
N ALA A 410 1.67 -14.45 4.72
CA ALA A 410 3.01 -14.18 5.24
C ALA A 410 3.88 -15.44 5.26
N ALA A 411 3.30 -16.60 5.61
CA ALA A 411 4.01 -17.88 5.59
C ALA A 411 4.40 -18.27 4.16
N ASN A 412 3.45 -18.26 3.20
CA ASN A 412 3.69 -18.67 1.82
C ASN A 412 4.77 -17.81 1.15
N LEU A 413 4.66 -16.47 1.23
CA LEU A 413 5.64 -15.55 0.65
C LEU A 413 7.00 -15.60 1.37
N SER A 414 7.02 -15.81 2.69
CA SER A 414 8.27 -16.00 3.42
C SER A 414 8.97 -17.30 3.03
N LEU A 415 8.23 -18.36 2.75
CA LEU A 415 8.77 -19.63 2.24
C LEU A 415 9.41 -19.45 0.87
N VAL A 416 8.84 -18.65 -0.04
CA VAL A 416 9.46 -18.30 -1.33
C VAL A 416 10.84 -17.68 -1.10
N VAL A 417 10.91 -16.67 -0.24
CA VAL A 417 12.18 -16.00 0.08
C VAL A 417 13.16 -16.96 0.75
N TRP A 418 12.70 -17.76 1.71
CA TRP A 418 13.58 -18.67 2.46
C TRP A 418 14.14 -19.81 1.61
N ARG A 419 13.33 -20.41 0.74
CA ARG A 419 13.72 -21.56 -0.09
C ARG A 419 14.53 -21.15 -1.32
N HIS A 420 14.16 -20.03 -1.94
CA HIS A 420 14.63 -19.66 -3.27
C HIS A 420 15.50 -18.41 -3.34
N ALA A 421 15.55 -17.55 -2.30
CA ALA A 421 16.44 -16.40 -2.33
C ALA A 421 17.91 -16.82 -2.35
N PRO A 422 18.79 -16.09 -3.09
CA PRO A 422 20.21 -16.35 -3.15
C PRO A 422 20.86 -16.42 -1.76
N GLU A 423 21.88 -17.29 -1.61
CA GLU A 423 22.60 -17.47 -0.33
C GLU A 423 23.16 -16.18 0.27
N ALA A 424 23.54 -15.23 -0.57
CA ALA A 424 24.03 -13.92 -0.14
C ALA A 424 23.02 -13.13 0.74
N LEU A 425 21.71 -13.42 0.62
CA LEU A 425 20.66 -12.85 1.47
C LEU A 425 20.47 -13.61 2.78
N ARG A 426 20.89 -14.88 2.84
CA ARG A 426 20.78 -15.74 4.02
C ARG A 426 21.96 -15.58 4.97
N ARG A 427 23.14 -15.13 4.48
CA ARG A 427 24.33 -14.88 5.32
C ARG A 427 24.13 -13.59 6.11
N ARG A 428 24.22 -13.65 7.43
CA ARG A 428 24.47 -12.47 8.28
C ARG A 428 25.74 -11.80 7.73
N PRO A 429 25.82 -10.45 7.67
CA PRO A 429 27.09 -9.80 7.38
C PRO A 429 28.09 -10.39 8.37
N ALA A 430 29.15 -11.03 7.86
CA ALA A 430 30.27 -11.41 8.67
C ALA A 430 30.73 -10.12 9.37
N VAL A 431 30.65 -10.10 10.69
CA VAL A 431 31.36 -9.11 11.49
C VAL A 431 32.82 -9.34 11.10
N THR A 432 33.36 -8.50 10.25
CA THR A 432 34.81 -8.43 10.02
C THR A 432 35.38 -8.05 11.37
N ALA A 433 35.83 -9.06 12.10
CA ALA A 433 36.72 -8.86 13.22
C ALA A 433 37.90 -8.07 12.65
N GLY A 434 38.08 -6.85 13.17
CA GLY A 434 39.21 -6.03 12.84
C GLY A 434 40.49 -6.82 13.06
N GLY A 435 41.29 -6.90 12.04
CA GLY A 435 42.67 -7.30 12.08
C GLY A 435 43.48 -6.09 11.71
N GLU A 436 44.17 -5.57 12.72
CA GLU A 436 45.41 -4.77 12.72
C GLU A 436 45.57 -3.62 11.72
#